data_b8bebed582d542498eb77d689f34c9b6
#
_entry.id   b8bebed582d542498eb77d689f34c9b6
#
_cell.length_a   1.000
_cell.length_b   1.000
_cell.length_c   1.000
_cell.angle_alpha   90.00
_cell.angle_beta   90.00
_cell.angle_gamma   90.00
#
_symmetry.space_group_name_H-M   'P 1'
#
loop_
_entity.id
_entity.type
_entity.pdbx_description
1 polymer ?
#
loop_
_entity_poly.entity_id
_entity_poly.type
_entity_poly.pdbx_seq_one_letter_code
_entity_poly.pdbx_strand_id
1 'polypeptide(L)'
;MASSASHVNAAQTGGTTICEIFGAYGWQLGLKLMKWLTDHVCVRGVNRLIPHSFSPKPRDPDAPPHFYDRGLNPQWRYFHIWSGYANRVCHLLSGGTYLAPAAVLYHAEAEWAGEAMPFELPVKTLLRAQLDCDVVPADAFRDGRARMDGKTLRIGTGGYRALVIPYAQRLPEFLLEAVLRAADEGLSVFFVDALPSGCPVETPRGAQLRECLRKHSGVHVCACAELTGRLTELGLRVLRTAAPEPSLRMCRYRHEDCDVFFLTNEAPLEPVC
;
A
#
# COMPACT_ATOMS: atom_id res chain seq x y z
N MET A 1 2.35 -3.57 -2.22
CA MET A 1 3.83 -3.75 -2.18
C MET A 1 4.54 -3.03 -3.32
N ALA A 2 4.27 -3.31 -4.62
CA ALA A 2 5.03 -2.70 -5.73
C ALA A 2 4.97 -1.16 -5.73
N SER A 3 3.80 -0.57 -5.55
CA SER A 3 3.63 0.89 -5.43
C SER A 3 4.35 1.47 -4.21
N SER A 4 4.21 0.83 -3.04
CA SER A 4 4.95 1.24 -1.85
C SER A 4 6.46 1.20 -2.07
N ALA A 5 6.99 0.15 -2.74
CA ALA A 5 8.40 0.08 -3.09
C ALA A 5 8.84 1.24 -4.00
N SER A 6 7.97 1.65 -4.94
CA SER A 6 8.21 2.83 -5.78
C SER A 6 8.26 4.12 -4.94
N HIS A 7 7.32 4.29 -3.99
CA HIS A 7 7.25 5.49 -3.15
C HIS A 7 8.42 5.60 -2.17
N VAL A 8 8.78 4.48 -1.50
CA VAL A 8 9.85 4.48 -0.48
C VAL A 8 11.27 4.51 -1.05
N ASN A 9 11.44 4.15 -2.33
CA ASN A 9 12.75 4.18 -3.00
C ASN A 9 12.92 5.37 -3.95
N ALA A 10 11.85 6.10 -4.27
CA ALA A 10 11.94 7.27 -5.14
C ALA A 10 12.73 8.40 -4.47
N ALA A 11 13.71 8.93 -5.18
CA ALA A 11 14.44 10.12 -4.75
C ALA A 11 13.68 11.42 -5.05
N GLN A 12 12.71 11.37 -5.97
CA GLN A 12 11.90 12.50 -6.42
C GLN A 12 10.44 12.04 -6.63
N THR A 13 9.51 13.00 -6.68
CA THR A 13 8.10 12.76 -7.05
C THR A 13 7.98 12.12 -8.42
N GLY A 14 6.93 11.33 -8.65
CA GLY A 14 6.66 10.70 -9.95
C GLY A 14 7.23 9.30 -10.12
N GLY A 15 7.44 8.55 -9.03
CA GLY A 15 7.79 7.14 -9.09
C GLY A 15 6.86 6.34 -10.00
N THR A 16 7.41 5.38 -10.75
CA THR A 16 6.65 4.54 -11.69
C THR A 16 6.48 3.14 -11.12
N THR A 17 5.23 2.70 -11.01
CA THR A 17 4.86 1.32 -10.69
C THR A 17 4.24 0.66 -11.90
N ILE A 18 4.88 -0.38 -12.40
CA ILE A 18 4.46 -1.12 -13.59
C ILE A 18 3.74 -2.40 -13.15
N CYS A 19 2.66 -2.73 -13.83
CA CYS A 19 1.97 -4.00 -13.67
C CYS A 19 1.71 -4.62 -15.05
N GLU A 20 2.16 -5.86 -15.25
CA GLU A 20 1.59 -6.71 -16.29
C GLU A 20 0.19 -7.13 -15.87
N ILE A 21 -0.79 -6.92 -16.74
CA ILE A 21 -2.20 -7.12 -16.43
C ILE A 21 -2.86 -8.00 -17.49
N PHE A 22 -3.84 -8.79 -17.09
CA PHE A 22 -4.65 -9.67 -17.92
C PHE A 22 -4.04 -11.03 -18.29
N GLY A 23 -2.82 -11.32 -17.88
CA GLY A 23 -2.19 -12.61 -18.16
C GLY A 23 -3.03 -13.79 -17.68
N ALA A 24 -3.27 -14.77 -18.57
CA ALA A 24 -4.00 -16.01 -18.30
C ALA A 24 -5.47 -15.87 -17.86
N TYR A 25 -6.11 -14.73 -18.13
CA TYR A 25 -7.55 -14.54 -17.83
C TYR A 25 -8.48 -15.26 -18.83
N GLY A 26 -7.93 -15.77 -19.95
CA GLY A 26 -8.69 -16.48 -20.95
C GLY A 26 -9.46 -15.57 -21.92
N TRP A 27 -10.12 -16.20 -22.90
CA TRP A 27 -10.89 -15.51 -23.95
C TRP A 27 -12.16 -14.82 -23.43
N GLN A 28 -12.62 -15.17 -22.24
CA GLN A 28 -13.79 -14.57 -21.59
C GLN A 28 -13.52 -13.18 -21.00
N LEU A 29 -12.26 -12.72 -20.98
CA LEU A 29 -11.93 -11.40 -20.49
C LEU A 29 -12.55 -10.31 -21.37
N GLY A 30 -13.65 -9.71 -20.90
CA GLY A 30 -14.34 -8.62 -21.58
C GLY A 30 -13.93 -7.25 -21.05
N LEU A 31 -14.26 -6.19 -21.79
CA LEU A 31 -13.92 -4.80 -21.46
C LEU A 31 -14.36 -4.36 -20.06
N LYS A 32 -15.51 -4.86 -19.59
CA LYS A 32 -16.01 -4.55 -18.23
C LYS A 32 -15.05 -5.07 -17.15
N LEU A 33 -14.58 -6.32 -17.30
CA LEU A 33 -13.63 -6.90 -16.37
C LEU A 33 -12.24 -6.26 -16.52
N MET A 34 -11.83 -5.94 -17.75
CA MET A 34 -10.58 -5.19 -17.99
C MET A 34 -10.59 -3.85 -17.27
N LYS A 35 -11.69 -3.11 -17.32
CA LYS A 35 -11.83 -1.86 -16.57
C LYS A 35 -11.72 -2.08 -15.06
N TRP A 36 -12.44 -3.05 -14.53
CA TRP A 36 -12.43 -3.36 -13.09
C TRP A 36 -11.02 -3.74 -12.60
N LEU A 37 -10.30 -4.60 -13.34
CA LEU A 37 -8.92 -4.96 -13.01
C LEU A 37 -7.96 -3.77 -13.10
N THR A 38 -8.14 -2.90 -14.09
CA THR A 38 -7.39 -1.64 -14.22
C THR A 38 -7.59 -0.77 -12.98
N ASP A 39 -8.83 -0.55 -12.59
CA ASP A 39 -9.17 0.25 -11.41
C ASP A 39 -8.58 -0.37 -10.13
N HIS A 40 -8.68 -1.70 -10.00
CA HIS A 40 -8.16 -2.45 -8.86
C HIS A 40 -6.65 -2.25 -8.66
N VAL A 41 -5.86 -2.29 -9.73
CA VAL A 41 -4.40 -2.10 -9.60
C VAL A 41 -4.04 -0.62 -9.50
N CYS A 42 -4.74 0.26 -10.23
CA CYS A 42 -4.45 1.70 -10.24
C CYS A 42 -4.76 2.36 -8.89
N VAL A 43 -5.86 1.98 -8.22
CA VAL A 43 -6.18 2.52 -6.88
C VAL A 43 -5.17 2.11 -5.81
N ARG A 44 -4.33 1.13 -6.10
CA ARG A 44 -3.19 0.70 -5.25
C ARG A 44 -1.86 1.31 -5.68
N GLY A 45 -1.89 2.34 -6.53
CA GLY A 45 -0.73 3.12 -6.93
C GLY A 45 0.02 2.59 -8.15
N VAL A 46 -0.54 1.61 -8.89
CA VAL A 46 0.00 1.26 -10.22
C VAL A 46 -0.37 2.38 -11.19
N ASN A 47 0.63 2.90 -11.90
CA ASN A 47 0.46 4.01 -12.84
C ASN A 47 1.02 3.73 -14.25
N ARG A 48 1.43 2.49 -14.50
CA ARG A 48 1.80 2.01 -15.84
C ARG A 48 1.37 0.56 -16.02
N LEU A 49 0.67 0.29 -17.12
CA LEU A 49 0.10 -1.02 -17.40
C LEU A 49 0.73 -1.62 -18.66
N ILE A 50 1.03 -2.92 -18.59
CA ILE A 50 1.46 -3.72 -19.74
C ILE A 50 0.39 -4.80 -19.93
N PRO A 51 -0.54 -4.63 -20.89
CA PRO A 51 -1.59 -5.61 -21.10
C PRO A 51 -1.03 -6.87 -21.80
N HIS A 52 -1.24 -8.01 -21.22
CA HIS A 52 -0.97 -9.30 -21.82
C HIS A 52 -2.21 -9.77 -22.59
N SER A 53 -2.12 -10.03 -23.93
CA SER A 53 -1.01 -9.66 -24.76
C SER A 53 -1.52 -9.21 -26.15
N PHE A 54 -0.69 -8.49 -26.88
CA PHE A 54 -1.06 -8.05 -28.23
C PHE A 54 -1.15 -9.20 -29.22
N SER A 55 -0.21 -10.09 -29.24
CA SER A 55 0.01 -11.22 -30.15
C SER A 55 -0.28 -10.96 -31.62
N PRO A 56 0.76 -10.78 -32.47
CA PRO A 56 0.61 -10.63 -33.92
C PRO A 56 0.36 -11.96 -34.66
N LYS A 57 0.57 -13.10 -33.99
CA LYS A 57 0.37 -14.43 -34.56
C LYS A 57 -1.05 -14.90 -34.31
N PRO A 58 -1.71 -15.49 -35.29
CA PRO A 58 -2.97 -16.21 -35.06
C PRO A 58 -2.66 -17.47 -34.25
N ARG A 59 -3.52 -17.79 -33.28
CA ARG A 59 -3.41 -19.00 -32.44
C ARG A 59 -2.04 -19.11 -31.77
N ASP A 60 -1.59 -17.99 -31.15
CA ASP A 60 -0.39 -17.99 -30.32
C ASP A 60 -0.55 -19.06 -29.22
N PRO A 61 0.47 -19.92 -28.97
CA PRO A 61 0.39 -20.96 -27.95
C PRO A 61 0.42 -20.43 -26.52
N ASP A 62 0.78 -19.14 -26.35
CA ASP A 62 0.77 -18.52 -25.04
C ASP A 62 -0.65 -18.36 -24.46
N ALA A 63 -0.76 -18.20 -23.15
CA ALA A 63 -2.03 -18.12 -22.46
C ALA A 63 -2.87 -16.91 -22.92
N PRO A 64 -4.17 -17.10 -23.28
CA PRO A 64 -5.04 -15.98 -23.66
C PRO A 64 -5.32 -15.07 -22.46
N PRO A 65 -5.73 -13.80 -22.70
CA PRO A 65 -6.26 -13.26 -23.95
C PRO A 65 -5.18 -12.76 -24.91
N HIS A 66 -5.46 -12.85 -26.20
CA HIS A 66 -4.70 -12.20 -27.25
C HIS A 66 -5.56 -11.12 -27.88
N PHE A 67 -5.27 -9.84 -27.59
CA PHE A 67 -6.18 -8.76 -27.95
C PHE A 67 -6.29 -8.55 -29.44
N TYR A 68 -5.18 -8.55 -30.16
CA TYR A 68 -5.16 -8.38 -31.60
C TYR A 68 -5.49 -9.68 -32.34
N ASP A 69 -4.74 -10.76 -32.11
CA ASP A 69 -4.88 -12.08 -32.74
C ASP A 69 -5.19 -11.98 -34.26
N ARG A 70 -4.46 -11.13 -34.98
CA ARG A 70 -4.73 -10.73 -36.38
C ARG A 70 -6.15 -10.26 -36.65
N GLY A 71 -6.81 -9.64 -35.70
CA GLY A 71 -8.20 -9.19 -35.82
C GLY A 71 -9.24 -10.29 -35.60
N LEU A 72 -8.84 -11.49 -35.20
CA LEU A 72 -9.77 -12.60 -34.92
C LEU A 72 -10.48 -12.42 -33.57
N ASN A 73 -9.87 -11.71 -32.61
CA ASN A 73 -10.56 -11.38 -31.37
C ASN A 73 -11.67 -10.35 -31.63
N PRO A 74 -12.95 -10.68 -31.43
CA PRO A 74 -14.06 -9.78 -31.72
C PRO A 74 -14.05 -8.51 -30.86
N GLN A 75 -13.31 -8.50 -29.73
CA GLN A 75 -13.19 -7.34 -28.86
C GLN A 75 -12.11 -6.36 -29.33
N TRP A 76 -11.23 -6.74 -30.25
CA TRP A 76 -10.13 -5.89 -30.73
C TRP A 76 -10.60 -4.50 -31.20
N ARG A 77 -11.69 -4.45 -31.94
CA ARG A 77 -12.27 -3.18 -32.40
C ARG A 77 -12.65 -2.21 -31.27
N TYR A 78 -12.82 -2.69 -30.04
CA TYR A 78 -13.18 -1.89 -28.86
C TYR A 78 -11.99 -1.67 -27.90
N PHE A 79 -10.84 -2.26 -28.19
CA PHE A 79 -9.65 -2.17 -27.32
C PHE A 79 -9.22 -0.73 -27.08
N HIS A 80 -9.40 0.17 -28.07
CA HIS A 80 -9.11 1.59 -27.96
C HIS A 80 -9.93 2.29 -26.86
N ILE A 81 -11.12 1.81 -26.52
CA ILE A 81 -11.97 2.36 -25.46
C ILE A 81 -11.29 2.12 -24.10
N TRP A 82 -10.84 0.87 -23.87
CA TRP A 82 -10.11 0.54 -22.67
C TRP A 82 -8.75 1.24 -22.60
N SER A 83 -7.96 1.21 -23.65
CA SER A 83 -6.63 1.84 -23.65
C SER A 83 -6.68 3.35 -23.45
N GLY A 84 -7.68 4.00 -24.04
CA GLY A 84 -7.94 5.43 -23.81
C GLY A 84 -8.31 5.74 -22.36
N TYR A 85 -9.10 4.89 -21.72
CA TYR A 85 -9.42 4.97 -20.29
C TYR A 85 -8.17 4.76 -19.43
N ALA A 86 -7.45 3.66 -19.65
CA ALA A 86 -6.24 3.30 -18.91
C ALA A 86 -5.17 4.40 -18.99
N ASN A 87 -4.94 4.96 -20.19
CA ASN A 87 -3.99 6.05 -20.37
C ASN A 87 -4.37 7.29 -19.56
N ARG A 88 -5.65 7.68 -19.52
CA ARG A 88 -6.09 8.82 -18.71
C ARG A 88 -5.88 8.58 -17.21
N VAL A 89 -6.24 7.39 -16.70
CA VAL A 89 -6.04 7.05 -15.30
C VAL A 89 -4.55 7.04 -14.96
N CYS A 90 -3.73 6.35 -15.75
CA CYS A 90 -2.28 6.30 -15.55
C CYS A 90 -1.65 7.71 -15.60
N HIS A 91 -2.12 8.60 -16.49
CA HIS A 91 -1.67 9.98 -16.55
C HIS A 91 -2.00 10.74 -15.26
N LEU A 92 -3.23 10.66 -14.78
CA LEU A 92 -3.68 11.31 -13.54
C LEU A 92 -2.93 10.82 -12.29
N LEU A 93 -2.47 9.57 -12.29
CA LEU A 93 -1.73 8.96 -11.18
C LEU A 93 -0.20 9.03 -11.36
N SER A 94 0.30 9.77 -12.35
CA SER A 94 1.72 9.94 -12.64
C SER A 94 2.18 11.37 -12.39
N GLY A 95 3.44 11.56 -12.01
CA GLY A 95 4.05 12.88 -11.83
C GLY A 95 3.72 13.59 -10.53
N GLY A 96 2.73 13.11 -9.76
CA GLY A 96 2.37 13.65 -8.46
C GLY A 96 3.05 12.92 -7.29
N THR A 97 2.83 13.44 -6.08
CA THR A 97 3.21 12.78 -4.82
C THR A 97 2.03 11.96 -4.30
N TYR A 98 2.25 10.67 -4.11
CA TYR A 98 1.28 9.79 -3.45
C TYR A 98 1.15 10.16 -1.96
N LEU A 99 -0.08 10.27 -1.48
CA LEU A 99 -0.37 10.73 -0.12
C LEU A 99 -0.98 9.63 0.74
N ALA A 100 -0.12 8.76 1.26
CA ALA A 100 -0.50 7.77 2.27
C ALA A 100 -0.24 8.32 3.68
N PRO A 101 -1.24 8.43 4.56
CA PRO A 101 -1.05 9.00 5.90
C PRO A 101 -0.35 8.05 6.88
N ALA A 102 -0.33 6.74 6.60
CA ALA A 102 0.23 5.71 7.46
C ALA A 102 1.29 4.87 6.74
N ALA A 103 2.33 4.49 7.47
CA ALA A 103 3.27 3.45 7.07
C ALA A 103 2.93 2.14 7.81
N VAL A 104 2.92 1.01 7.13
CA VAL A 104 2.82 -0.32 7.72
C VAL A 104 4.18 -1.01 7.56
N LEU A 105 4.76 -1.45 8.66
CA LEU A 105 6.08 -2.09 8.64
C LEU A 105 5.99 -3.46 7.94
N TYR A 106 6.90 -3.71 7.00
CA TYR A 106 7.23 -5.04 6.51
C TYR A 106 8.36 -5.63 7.37
N HIS A 107 8.04 -6.63 8.14
CA HIS A 107 8.92 -7.19 9.16
C HIS A 107 9.35 -8.63 8.86
N ALA A 108 9.94 -8.86 7.66
CA ALA A 108 10.39 -10.19 7.25
C ALA A 108 11.28 -10.91 8.28
N GLU A 109 12.14 -10.16 8.97
CA GLU A 109 13.01 -10.71 10.03
C GLU A 109 12.19 -11.28 11.20
N ALA A 110 11.03 -10.72 11.50
CA ALA A 110 10.15 -11.21 12.54
C ALA A 110 9.51 -12.55 12.17
N GLU A 111 9.13 -12.72 10.89
CA GLU A 111 8.55 -13.97 10.36
C GLU A 111 9.55 -15.14 10.46
N TRP A 112 10.85 -14.86 10.39
CA TRP A 112 11.91 -15.86 10.54
C TRP A 112 12.30 -16.12 12.01
N ALA A 113 11.99 -15.18 12.91
CA ALA A 113 12.46 -15.21 14.29
C ALA A 113 11.43 -15.74 15.30
N GLY A 114 10.17 -15.84 14.94
CA GLY A 114 9.11 -16.28 15.85
C GLY A 114 7.71 -16.09 15.25
N GLU A 115 6.70 -16.07 16.12
CA GLU A 115 5.33 -15.79 15.70
C GLU A 115 5.19 -14.36 15.18
N ALA A 116 4.52 -14.20 14.05
CA ALA A 116 4.27 -12.90 13.44
C ALA A 116 2.91 -12.86 12.74
N MET A 117 2.29 -11.69 12.76
CA MET A 117 1.09 -11.42 11.98
C MET A 117 1.47 -11.11 10.53
N PRO A 118 0.80 -11.67 9.51
CA PRO A 118 0.95 -11.22 8.15
C PRO A 118 0.66 -9.72 8.02
N PHE A 119 1.60 -8.95 7.45
CA PHE A 119 1.46 -7.49 7.34
C PHE A 119 0.26 -7.06 6.48
N GLU A 120 -0.23 -7.96 5.63
CA GLU A 120 -1.42 -7.75 4.80
C GLU A 120 -2.70 -7.55 5.60
N LEU A 121 -2.78 -8.08 6.82
CA LEU A 121 -3.97 -7.95 7.66
C LEU A 121 -4.24 -6.49 8.05
N PRO A 122 -3.31 -5.75 8.69
CA PRO A 122 -3.52 -4.33 8.95
C PRO A 122 -3.64 -3.49 7.66
N VAL A 123 -2.90 -3.80 6.60
CA VAL A 123 -3.05 -3.13 5.30
C VAL A 123 -4.47 -3.28 4.77
N LYS A 124 -5.01 -4.50 4.74
CA LYS A 124 -6.38 -4.76 4.30
C LYS A 124 -7.41 -4.04 5.17
N THR A 125 -7.20 -4.01 6.49
CA THR A 125 -8.06 -3.31 7.45
C THR A 125 -8.11 -1.82 7.14
N LEU A 126 -6.96 -1.18 6.92
CA LEU A 126 -6.86 0.24 6.60
C LEU A 126 -7.51 0.56 5.24
N LEU A 127 -7.17 -0.18 4.20
CA LEU A 127 -7.69 0.07 2.85
C LEU A 127 -9.23 -0.11 2.78
N ARG A 128 -9.80 -1.03 3.55
CA ARG A 128 -11.26 -1.20 3.64
C ARG A 128 -11.97 -0.04 4.33
N ALA A 129 -11.24 0.74 5.10
CA ALA A 129 -11.73 1.95 5.76
C ALA A 129 -11.33 3.25 5.04
N GLN A 130 -10.85 3.16 3.79
CA GLN A 130 -10.36 4.28 2.98
C GLN A 130 -9.22 5.06 3.69
N LEU A 131 -8.45 4.35 4.49
CA LEU A 131 -7.18 4.82 5.05
C LEU A 131 -6.05 4.22 4.22
N ASP A 132 -5.46 5.03 3.38
CA ASP A 132 -4.36 4.59 2.53
C ASP A 132 -3.07 4.42 3.32
N CYS A 133 -2.20 3.51 2.88
CA CYS A 133 -0.94 3.24 3.55
C CYS A 133 0.11 2.74 2.56
N ASP A 134 1.37 3.00 2.89
CA ASP A 134 2.52 2.34 2.26
C ASP A 134 3.09 1.25 3.17
N VAL A 135 3.56 0.18 2.54
CA VAL A 135 4.33 -0.87 3.22
C VAL A 135 5.80 -0.49 3.16
N VAL A 136 6.42 -0.31 4.33
CA VAL A 136 7.80 0.17 4.46
C VAL A 136 8.72 -0.92 5.01
N PRO A 137 9.89 -1.16 4.38
CA PRO A 137 10.80 -2.21 4.84
C PRO A 137 11.55 -1.78 6.11
N ALA A 138 11.86 -2.75 6.98
CA ALA A 138 12.68 -2.53 8.17
C ALA A 138 14.06 -1.94 7.83
N ASP A 139 14.62 -2.30 6.68
CA ASP A 139 15.91 -1.79 6.20
C ASP A 139 15.93 -0.26 6.03
N ALA A 140 14.80 0.39 5.73
CA ALA A 140 14.76 1.84 5.64
C ALA A 140 15.14 2.52 6.96
N PHE A 141 14.89 1.86 8.09
CA PHE A 141 15.30 2.34 9.41
C PHE A 141 16.76 2.02 9.71
N ARG A 142 17.27 0.90 9.20
CA ARG A 142 18.68 0.49 9.38
C ARG A 142 19.64 1.37 8.60
N ASP A 143 19.32 1.67 7.35
CA ASP A 143 20.19 2.40 6.42
C ASP A 143 20.00 3.93 6.47
N GLY A 144 19.16 4.44 7.39
CA GLY A 144 18.95 5.86 7.62
C GLY A 144 18.10 6.56 6.54
N ARG A 145 17.39 5.82 5.68
CA ARG A 145 16.41 6.40 4.75
C ARG A 145 15.15 6.89 5.48
N ALA A 146 14.77 6.21 6.56
CA ALA A 146 13.70 6.64 7.45
C ALA A 146 14.18 7.83 8.32
N ARG A 147 13.58 9.00 8.14
CA ARG A 147 13.95 10.24 8.86
C ARG A 147 12.71 10.94 9.37
N MET A 148 12.83 11.60 10.50
CA MET A 148 11.77 12.45 11.01
C MET A 148 11.87 13.87 10.46
N ASP A 149 10.72 14.45 10.14
CA ASP A 149 10.52 15.84 9.75
C ASP A 149 9.36 16.38 10.59
N GLY A 150 9.68 16.99 11.72
CA GLY A 150 8.71 17.24 12.77
C GLY A 150 8.07 15.94 13.26
N LYS A 151 6.75 15.84 13.21
CA LYS A 151 5.99 14.63 13.58
C LYS A 151 5.72 13.68 12.41
N THR A 152 6.42 13.86 11.29
CA THR A 152 6.20 13.09 10.06
C THR A 152 7.40 12.21 9.77
N LEU A 153 7.17 10.92 9.62
CA LEU A 153 8.17 9.98 9.14
C LEU A 153 8.32 10.11 7.62
N ARG A 154 9.52 10.45 7.15
CA ARG A 154 9.87 10.56 5.73
C ARG A 154 10.65 9.34 5.28
N ILE A 155 10.18 8.70 4.20
CA ILE A 155 10.91 7.61 3.53
C ILE A 155 10.67 7.79 2.02
N GLY A 156 11.72 8.03 1.25
CA GLY A 156 11.59 8.36 -0.17
C GLY A 156 10.72 9.61 -0.37
N THR A 157 9.66 9.49 -1.18
CA THR A 157 8.66 10.56 -1.37
C THR A 157 7.52 10.51 -0.35
N GLY A 158 7.43 9.42 0.42
CA GLY A 158 6.38 9.23 1.42
C GLY A 158 6.52 10.13 2.66
N GLY A 159 5.38 10.52 3.21
CA GLY A 159 5.31 11.29 4.45
C GLY A 159 4.19 10.77 5.35
N TYR A 160 4.56 10.04 6.39
CA TYR A 160 3.64 9.27 7.22
C TYR A 160 3.49 9.91 8.60
N ARG A 161 2.26 10.05 9.07
CA ARG A 161 1.92 10.60 10.39
C ARG A 161 1.67 9.50 11.43
N ALA A 162 1.65 8.26 11.00
CA ALA A 162 1.58 7.10 11.88
C ALA A 162 2.43 5.95 11.31
N LEU A 163 3.04 5.19 12.21
CA LEU A 163 3.70 3.92 11.90
C LEU A 163 2.91 2.79 12.56
N VAL A 164 2.50 1.82 11.74
CA VAL A 164 1.81 0.61 12.17
C VAL A 164 2.78 -0.55 12.11
N ILE A 165 2.95 -1.24 13.23
CA ILE A 165 3.83 -2.41 13.35
C ILE A 165 2.92 -3.63 13.57
N PRO A 166 2.77 -4.51 12.57
CA PRO A 166 2.02 -5.75 12.72
C PRO A 166 2.61 -6.58 13.85
N TYR A 167 1.79 -7.38 14.55
CA TYR A 167 2.29 -8.21 15.64
C TYR A 167 3.52 -9.01 15.23
N ALA A 168 4.51 -8.99 16.10
CA ALA A 168 5.72 -9.75 15.98
C ALA A 168 6.21 -10.15 17.37
N GLN A 169 6.39 -11.44 17.58
CA GLN A 169 6.93 -11.96 18.84
C GLN A 169 8.34 -11.42 19.10
N ARG A 170 9.14 -11.28 18.03
CA ARG A 170 10.53 -10.83 18.10
C ARG A 170 10.78 -9.76 17.05
N LEU A 171 11.40 -8.65 17.47
CA LEU A 171 11.87 -7.59 16.57
C LEU A 171 13.34 -7.29 16.82
N PRO A 172 14.13 -6.98 15.77
CA PRO A 172 15.54 -6.62 15.92
C PRO A 172 15.73 -5.35 16.75
N GLU A 173 16.82 -5.31 17.55
CA GLU A 173 17.13 -4.15 18.41
C GLU A 173 17.20 -2.84 17.64
N PHE A 174 17.85 -2.81 16.47
CA PHE A 174 17.96 -1.59 15.67
C PHE A 174 16.58 -1.00 15.32
N LEU A 175 15.59 -1.86 15.12
CA LEU A 175 14.23 -1.45 14.80
C LEU A 175 13.50 -0.90 16.03
N LEU A 176 13.64 -1.57 17.19
CA LEU A 176 13.08 -1.08 18.46
C LEU A 176 13.66 0.30 18.81
N GLU A 177 14.95 0.50 18.59
CA GLU A 177 15.63 1.77 18.82
C GLU A 177 15.17 2.86 17.86
N ALA A 178 15.03 2.53 16.56
CA ALA A 178 14.54 3.47 15.55
C ALA A 178 13.09 3.87 15.78
N VAL A 179 12.24 2.93 16.16
CA VAL A 179 10.83 3.16 16.52
C VAL A 179 10.71 4.06 17.74
N LEU A 180 11.52 3.80 18.78
CA LEU A 180 11.54 4.60 20.00
C LEU A 180 11.96 6.05 19.69
N ARG A 181 13.03 6.25 18.92
CA ARG A 181 13.45 7.61 18.47
C ARG A 181 12.35 8.32 17.70
N ALA A 182 11.70 7.65 16.78
CA ALA A 182 10.60 8.25 16.03
C ALA A 182 9.43 8.65 16.92
N ALA A 183 9.12 7.84 17.95
CA ALA A 183 8.11 8.19 18.96
C ALA A 183 8.54 9.36 19.85
N ASP A 184 9.81 9.44 20.27
CA ASP A 184 10.38 10.59 20.99
C ASP A 184 10.26 11.90 20.20
N GLU A 185 10.36 11.83 18.86
CA GLU A 185 10.18 12.96 17.95
C GLU A 185 8.69 13.25 17.62
N GLY A 186 7.77 12.48 18.22
CA GLY A 186 6.32 12.73 18.20
C GLY A 186 5.55 11.99 17.11
N LEU A 187 6.13 10.98 16.49
CA LEU A 187 5.38 10.05 15.63
C LEU A 187 4.46 9.18 16.48
N SER A 188 3.20 9.03 16.06
CA SER A 188 2.31 8.03 16.65
C SER A 188 2.64 6.64 16.14
N VAL A 189 3.01 5.71 17.04
CA VAL A 189 3.37 4.34 16.70
C VAL A 189 2.33 3.37 17.26
N PHE A 190 1.82 2.50 16.41
CA PHE A 190 0.81 1.49 16.76
C PHE A 190 1.36 0.10 16.59
N PHE A 191 1.51 -0.63 17.69
CA PHE A 191 1.74 -2.07 17.66
C PHE A 191 0.39 -2.78 17.63
N VAL A 192 0.21 -3.63 16.64
CA VAL A 192 -1.04 -4.40 16.49
C VAL A 192 -0.99 -5.60 17.43
N ASP A 193 -2.04 -5.77 18.22
CA ASP A 193 -2.30 -6.81 19.20
C ASP A 193 -1.37 -6.81 20.42
N ALA A 194 -0.03 -6.77 20.25
CA ALA A 194 0.90 -6.75 21.37
C ALA A 194 2.27 -6.15 21.03
N LEU A 195 3.01 -5.72 22.05
CA LEU A 195 4.43 -5.40 21.95
C LEU A 195 5.27 -6.67 21.79
N PRO A 196 6.44 -6.61 21.13
CA PRO A 196 7.34 -7.76 21.03
C PRO A 196 7.81 -8.22 22.41
N SER A 197 7.85 -9.55 22.60
CA SER A 197 8.33 -10.16 23.84
C SER A 197 9.85 -10.37 23.86
N GLY A 198 10.51 -10.35 22.69
CA GLY A 198 11.95 -10.59 22.55
C GLY A 198 12.57 -9.95 21.33
N CYS A 199 13.90 -10.16 21.22
CA CYS A 199 14.68 -9.89 20.01
C CYS A 199 15.13 -11.23 19.39
N PRO A 200 15.50 -11.28 18.09
CA PRO A 200 16.09 -12.49 17.49
C PRO A 200 17.34 -12.98 18.25
N VAL A 201 18.18 -12.06 18.68
CA VAL A 201 19.27 -12.30 19.64
C VAL A 201 18.94 -11.46 20.87
N GLU A 202 18.76 -12.12 22.02
CA GLU A 202 18.36 -11.42 23.24
C GLU A 202 19.61 -10.79 23.91
N THR A 203 19.48 -9.50 24.25
CA THR A 203 20.52 -8.74 24.95
C THR A 203 19.91 -7.90 26.08
N PRO A 204 20.71 -7.43 27.05
CA PRO A 204 20.23 -6.48 28.06
C PRO A 204 19.70 -5.19 27.44
N ARG A 205 20.29 -4.73 26.30
CA ARG A 205 19.84 -3.55 25.56
C ARG A 205 18.47 -3.75 24.98
N GLY A 206 18.21 -4.89 24.32
CA GLY A 206 16.90 -5.25 23.76
C GLY A 206 15.80 -5.27 24.83
N ALA A 207 16.09 -5.84 26.01
CA ALA A 207 15.16 -5.82 27.13
C ALA A 207 14.85 -4.40 27.62
N GLN A 208 15.86 -3.54 27.73
CA GLN A 208 15.70 -2.14 28.10
C GLN A 208 14.84 -1.36 27.07
N LEU A 209 15.08 -1.55 25.79
CA LEU A 209 14.31 -0.90 24.72
C LEU A 209 12.83 -1.28 24.77
N ARG A 210 12.50 -2.55 24.96
CA ARG A 210 11.12 -3.01 25.13
C ARG A 210 10.44 -2.38 26.34
N GLU A 211 11.15 -2.22 27.44
CA GLU A 211 10.61 -1.55 28.62
C GLU A 211 10.38 -0.04 28.39
N CYS A 212 11.28 0.62 27.64
CA CYS A 212 11.09 2.00 27.22
C CYS A 212 9.84 2.15 26.32
N LEU A 213 9.69 1.28 25.32
CA LEU A 213 8.51 1.28 24.43
C LEU A 213 7.21 1.11 25.22
N ARG A 214 7.19 0.21 26.21
CA ARG A 214 6.01 -0.04 27.06
C ARG A 214 5.54 1.20 27.82
N LYS A 215 6.47 2.06 28.21
CA LYS A 215 6.21 3.27 29.02
C LYS A 215 6.03 4.54 28.16
N HIS A 216 6.32 4.46 26.87
CA HIS A 216 6.32 5.64 26.01
C HIS A 216 4.91 6.07 25.61
N SER A 217 4.54 7.32 25.85
CA SER A 217 3.18 7.87 25.57
C SER A 217 2.80 7.93 24.10
N GLY A 218 3.76 7.99 23.19
CA GLY A 218 3.55 7.95 21.72
C GLY A 218 3.47 6.55 21.15
N VAL A 219 3.64 5.50 21.97
CA VAL A 219 3.53 4.09 21.57
C VAL A 219 2.21 3.53 22.08
N HIS A 220 1.41 3.02 21.16
CA HIS A 220 0.08 2.50 21.43
C HIS A 220 0.01 1.02 21.05
N VAL A 221 -0.73 0.24 21.83
CA VAL A 221 -1.11 -1.13 21.48
C VAL A 221 -2.60 -1.17 21.26
N CYS A 222 -3.05 -1.74 20.15
CA CYS A 222 -4.46 -1.89 19.84
C CYS A 222 -4.73 -3.15 19.01
N ALA A 223 -5.90 -3.70 19.12
CA ALA A 223 -6.33 -4.79 18.25
C ALA A 223 -6.41 -4.32 16.78
N CYS A 224 -6.16 -5.23 15.84
CA CYS A 224 -6.23 -4.90 14.41
C CYS A 224 -7.59 -4.28 14.02
N ALA A 225 -8.69 -4.71 14.63
CA ALA A 225 -10.02 -4.17 14.40
C ALA A 225 -10.21 -2.72 14.88
N GLU A 226 -9.44 -2.28 15.88
CA GLU A 226 -9.50 -0.92 16.46
C GLU A 226 -8.63 0.08 15.70
N LEU A 227 -7.67 -0.40 14.92
CA LEU A 227 -6.64 0.40 14.26
C LEU A 227 -7.22 1.56 13.45
N THR A 228 -8.29 1.31 12.68
CA THR A 228 -8.93 2.34 11.84
C THR A 228 -9.57 3.45 12.69
N GLY A 229 -10.15 3.10 13.82
CA GLY A 229 -10.70 4.07 14.79
C GLY A 229 -9.60 4.98 15.33
N ARG A 230 -8.50 4.38 15.81
CA ARG A 230 -7.35 5.11 16.36
C ARG A 230 -6.74 6.08 15.35
N LEU A 231 -6.53 5.63 14.10
CA LEU A 231 -5.99 6.51 13.06
C LEU A 231 -6.98 7.59 12.63
N THR A 232 -8.29 7.33 12.73
CA THR A 232 -9.34 8.34 12.48
C THR A 232 -9.34 9.42 13.56
N GLU A 233 -9.15 9.07 14.83
CA GLU A 233 -9.01 10.01 15.95
C GLU A 233 -7.80 10.95 15.77
N LEU A 234 -6.72 10.47 15.15
CA LEU A 234 -5.56 11.30 14.77
C LEU A 234 -5.83 12.20 13.54
N GLY A 235 -7.04 12.18 12.98
CA GLY A 235 -7.39 12.97 11.79
C GLY A 235 -6.68 12.49 10.52
N LEU A 236 -6.37 11.19 10.40
CA LEU A 236 -5.70 10.63 9.24
C LEU A 236 -6.66 10.17 8.14
N ARG A 237 -7.94 9.98 8.48
CA ARG A 237 -8.96 9.60 7.51
C ARG A 237 -9.47 10.82 6.76
N VAL A 238 -9.23 10.87 5.45
CA VAL A 238 -9.60 11.99 4.59
C VAL A 238 -11.02 11.84 4.02
N LEU A 239 -11.39 10.62 3.63
CA LEU A 239 -12.72 10.30 3.11
C LEU A 239 -13.57 9.65 4.20
N ARG A 240 -14.77 10.21 4.41
CA ARG A 240 -15.77 9.63 5.31
C ARG A 240 -17.01 9.26 4.51
N THR A 241 -17.54 8.09 4.77
CA THR A 241 -18.79 7.56 4.22
C THR A 241 -19.86 7.57 5.28
N ALA A 242 -21.14 7.67 4.90
CA ALA A 242 -22.27 7.68 5.84
C ALA A 242 -22.39 6.34 6.61
N ALA A 243 -22.03 5.25 5.95
CA ALA A 243 -21.95 3.91 6.51
C ALA A 243 -20.61 3.27 6.13
N PRO A 244 -20.16 2.20 6.80
CA PRO A 244 -18.96 1.46 6.38
C PRO A 244 -19.09 0.92 4.96
N GLU A 245 -18.13 1.27 4.10
CA GLU A 245 -18.10 0.88 2.68
C GLU A 245 -16.82 0.07 2.38
N PRO A 246 -16.76 -1.20 2.82
CA PRO A 246 -15.52 -2.00 2.72
C PRO A 246 -15.12 -2.36 1.29
N SER A 247 -15.96 -2.13 0.30
CA SER A 247 -15.68 -2.31 -1.13
C SER A 247 -15.16 -1.04 -1.81
N LEU A 248 -15.34 0.12 -1.20
CA LEU A 248 -14.80 1.37 -1.71
C LEU A 248 -13.29 1.42 -1.45
N ARG A 249 -12.52 1.77 -2.48
CA ARG A 249 -11.08 2.07 -2.39
C ARG A 249 -10.82 3.49 -2.85
N MET A 250 -9.79 4.06 -2.29
CA MET A 250 -9.34 5.41 -2.64
C MET A 250 -7.82 5.46 -2.60
N CYS A 251 -7.23 6.18 -3.54
CA CYS A 251 -5.88 6.70 -3.41
C CYS A 251 -5.87 8.20 -3.73
N ARG A 252 -4.83 8.90 -3.24
CA ARG A 252 -4.70 10.34 -3.39
C ARG A 252 -3.31 10.71 -3.87
N TYR A 253 -3.28 11.56 -4.90
CA TYR A 253 -2.05 12.16 -5.41
C TYR A 253 -2.13 13.68 -5.32
N ARG A 254 -1.04 14.32 -4.94
CA ARG A 254 -0.87 15.77 -4.98
C ARG A 254 -0.01 16.15 -6.18
N HIS A 255 -0.55 16.96 -7.05
CA HIS A 255 0.14 17.65 -8.14
C HIS A 255 0.44 19.10 -7.73
N GLU A 256 1.10 19.86 -8.59
CA GLU A 256 1.45 21.26 -8.31
C GLU A 256 0.19 22.13 -8.07
N ASP A 257 -0.86 21.90 -8.84
CA ASP A 257 -2.07 22.71 -8.92
C ASP A 257 -3.32 22.06 -8.34
N CYS A 258 -3.28 20.75 -8.05
CA CYS A 258 -4.46 20.03 -7.59
C CYS A 258 -4.14 18.76 -6.79
N ASP A 259 -5.15 18.32 -6.04
CA ASP A 259 -5.18 16.96 -5.47
C ASP A 259 -6.12 16.08 -6.29
N VAL A 260 -5.62 14.92 -6.73
CA VAL A 260 -6.39 13.90 -7.44
C VAL A 260 -6.81 12.83 -6.46
N PHE A 261 -8.11 12.60 -6.36
CA PHE A 261 -8.71 11.49 -5.63
C PHE A 261 -9.22 10.47 -6.63
N PHE A 262 -8.62 9.29 -6.65
CA PHE A 262 -9.09 8.18 -7.47
C PHE A 262 -9.84 7.19 -6.60
N LEU A 263 -11.13 7.02 -6.90
CA LEU A 263 -12.04 6.14 -6.15
C LEU A 263 -12.51 5.01 -7.07
N THR A 264 -12.61 3.81 -6.51
CA THR A 264 -13.16 2.66 -7.22
C THR A 264 -13.97 1.78 -6.28
N ASN A 265 -15.05 1.20 -6.81
CA ASN A 265 -15.84 0.18 -6.15
C ASN A 265 -15.31 -1.20 -6.56
N GLU A 266 -14.84 -1.98 -5.59
CA GLU A 266 -14.36 -3.35 -5.81
C GLU A 266 -15.48 -4.39 -5.74
N ALA A 267 -16.70 -4.03 -5.33
CA ALA A 267 -17.85 -4.91 -5.44
C ALA A 267 -18.36 -4.90 -6.89
N PRO A 268 -18.27 -6.00 -7.64
CA PRO A 268 -18.55 -5.97 -9.08
C PRO A 268 -20.04 -5.82 -9.43
N LEU A 269 -20.93 -6.12 -8.48
CA LEU A 269 -22.38 -6.16 -8.68
C LEU A 269 -23.18 -5.23 -7.76
N GLU A 270 -22.56 -4.66 -6.74
CA GLU A 270 -23.22 -3.83 -5.74
C GLU A 270 -22.79 -2.37 -5.89
N PRO A 271 -23.73 -1.41 -5.94
CA PRO A 271 -23.37 0.00 -5.90
C PRO A 271 -22.83 0.38 -4.52
N VAL A 272 -21.92 1.34 -4.48
CA VAL A 272 -21.51 2.04 -3.25
C VAL A 272 -22.35 3.32 -3.19
N CYS A 273 -23.02 3.54 -2.04
CA CYS A 273 -23.89 4.68 -1.81
C CYS A 273 -23.21 5.80 -1.02
#